data_f59d05dafacae938c0219d8ffc7b985d
#
_entry.id   f59d05dafacae938c0219d8ffc7b985d
#
_cell.length_a   1.000
_cell.length_b   1.000
_cell.length_c   1.000
_cell.angle_alpha   90.00
_cell.angle_beta   90.00
_cell.angle_gamma   90.00
#
_symmetry.space_group_name_H-M   'P 1'
#
loop_
_entity.id
_entity.type
_entity.pdbx_description
1 polymer ?
#
loop_
_entity_poly.entity_id
_entity_poly.type
_entity_poly.pdbx_seq_one_letter_code
_entity_poly.pdbx_strand_id
1 'polypeptide(L)'
;MKQNKYLYFFPIFFLLFSSICYTQFIQVNAELDLRRLSEGDKQLFTSLSEDIENYLLNTQFSSEANDLEIFITIRLVVEAVSKNSSQTTVSAQAIFSNELDQYYYAKGLQFPYSKGQKIYYNTSFNPLASFLDYYAFMFIASELDTWSYMGGSSF
;
A
#
# COMPACT_ATOMS: atom_id res chain seq x y z
N MET A 1 -43.01 -39.94 -2.21
CA MET A 1 -42.06 -39.00 -1.62
C MET A 1 -40.94 -38.74 -2.64
N LYS A 2 -40.98 -37.58 -3.34
CA LYS A 2 -39.91 -37.16 -4.27
C LYS A 2 -38.85 -36.43 -3.43
N GLN A 3 -37.70 -37.04 -3.24
CA GLN A 3 -36.57 -36.40 -2.59
C GLN A 3 -36.00 -35.29 -3.52
N ASN A 4 -35.94 -34.07 -2.99
CA ASN A 4 -35.35 -32.92 -3.66
C ASN A 4 -33.83 -33.11 -3.82
N LYS A 5 -33.38 -33.70 -4.92
CA LYS A 5 -31.95 -33.83 -5.27
C LYS A 5 -31.23 -32.51 -5.52
N TYR A 6 -31.96 -31.40 -5.61
CA TYR A 6 -31.37 -30.07 -5.90
C TYR A 6 -30.89 -29.30 -4.66
N LEU A 7 -31.21 -29.79 -3.45
CA LEU A 7 -30.85 -29.09 -2.21
C LEU A 7 -29.36 -29.16 -1.88
N TYR A 8 -28.63 -30.12 -2.43
CA TYR A 8 -27.19 -30.30 -2.20
C TYR A 8 -26.30 -29.58 -3.24
N PHE A 9 -26.88 -29.09 -4.32
CA PHE A 9 -26.13 -28.41 -5.37
C PHE A 9 -25.84 -26.94 -5.03
N PHE A 10 -26.65 -26.30 -4.20
CA PHE A 10 -26.55 -24.91 -3.84
C PHE A 10 -25.31 -24.57 -2.95
N PRO A 11 -24.98 -25.35 -1.91
CA PRO A 11 -23.79 -25.07 -1.10
C PRO A 11 -22.46 -25.37 -1.83
N ILE A 12 -22.43 -26.28 -2.81
CA ILE A 12 -21.22 -26.59 -3.57
C ILE A 12 -20.91 -25.46 -4.56
N PHE A 13 -21.90 -24.81 -5.13
CA PHE A 13 -21.73 -23.68 -6.03
C PHE A 13 -21.20 -22.43 -5.31
N PHE A 14 -21.52 -22.26 -4.02
CA PHE A 14 -21.03 -21.13 -3.23
C PHE A 14 -19.55 -21.27 -2.80
N LEU A 15 -19.03 -22.48 -2.71
CA LEU A 15 -17.63 -22.77 -2.39
C LEU A 15 -16.65 -22.50 -3.56
N LEU A 16 -17.16 -22.37 -4.80
CA LEU A 16 -16.32 -22.12 -5.97
C LEU A 16 -16.00 -20.65 -6.22
N PHE A 17 -16.56 -19.72 -5.43
CA PHE A 17 -16.35 -18.27 -5.56
C PHE A 17 -15.40 -17.68 -4.51
N SER A 18 -14.56 -18.47 -3.86
CA SER A 18 -13.45 -17.92 -3.08
C SER A 18 -12.39 -17.38 -4.05
N SER A 19 -12.50 -16.09 -4.40
CA SER A 19 -11.44 -15.37 -5.09
C SER A 19 -10.21 -15.37 -4.19
N ILE A 20 -9.19 -16.13 -4.54
CA ILE A 20 -7.87 -16.04 -3.88
C ILE A 20 -7.29 -14.70 -4.32
N CYS A 21 -7.26 -13.73 -3.42
CA CYS A 21 -6.58 -12.47 -3.64
C CYS A 21 -5.09 -12.70 -3.36
N TYR A 22 -4.27 -12.71 -4.40
CA TYR A 22 -2.82 -12.77 -4.26
C TYR A 22 -2.30 -11.33 -4.12
N THR A 23 -1.66 -11.04 -3.02
CA THR A 23 -0.92 -9.80 -2.81
C THR A 23 0.55 -10.11 -2.61
N GLN A 24 1.45 -9.24 -3.11
CA GLN A 24 2.89 -9.41 -2.99
C GLN A 24 3.41 -9.04 -1.59
N PHE A 25 2.69 -8.17 -0.90
CA PHE A 25 3.05 -7.73 0.44
C PHE A 25 2.25 -8.51 1.48
N ILE A 26 2.94 -9.30 2.30
CA ILE A 26 2.31 -10.10 3.37
C ILE A 26 2.32 -9.38 4.72
N GLN A 27 3.25 -8.45 4.90
CA GLN A 27 3.30 -7.59 6.08
C GLN A 27 3.76 -6.18 5.70
N VAL A 28 2.97 -5.20 6.08
CA VAL A 28 3.28 -3.79 5.93
C VAL A 28 3.14 -3.12 7.29
N ASN A 29 4.15 -2.36 7.68
CA ASN A 29 4.13 -1.55 8.89
C ASN A 29 4.36 -0.08 8.51
N ALA A 30 3.37 0.79 8.71
CA ALA A 30 3.47 2.21 8.39
C ALA A 30 3.51 3.05 9.67
N GLU A 31 4.65 3.69 9.92
CA GLU A 31 4.89 4.58 11.05
C GLU A 31 4.83 6.04 10.61
N LEU A 32 4.09 6.86 11.35
CA LEU A 32 4.03 8.30 11.13
C LEU A 32 4.83 9.04 12.21
N ASP A 33 5.83 9.80 11.80
CA ASP A 33 6.51 10.74 12.68
C ASP A 33 5.89 12.14 12.52
N LEU A 34 5.07 12.51 13.49
CA LEU A 34 4.32 13.76 13.51
C LEU A 34 4.88 14.77 14.52
N ARG A 35 6.11 14.55 15.03
CA ARG A 35 6.68 15.38 16.12
C ARG A 35 6.85 16.85 15.77
N ARG A 36 6.96 17.17 14.47
CA ARG A 36 7.12 18.55 13.97
C ARG A 36 5.79 19.30 13.86
N LEU A 37 4.66 18.62 14.00
CA LEU A 37 3.34 19.21 13.80
C LEU A 37 2.69 19.68 15.10
N SER A 38 1.80 20.67 14.96
CA SER A 38 0.89 21.07 16.04
C SER A 38 -0.11 19.96 16.37
N GLU A 39 -0.65 19.93 17.60
CA GLU A 39 -1.66 18.94 18.01
C GLU A 39 -2.91 18.95 17.13
N GLY A 40 -3.32 20.14 16.64
CA GLY A 40 -4.43 20.25 15.72
C GLY A 40 -4.17 19.63 14.34
N ASP A 41 -2.92 19.70 13.86
CA ASP A 41 -2.55 19.11 12.57
C ASP A 41 -2.35 17.60 12.66
N LYS A 42 -1.88 17.09 13.81
CA LYS A 42 -1.76 15.62 14.03
C LYS A 42 -3.07 14.89 13.86
N GLN A 43 -4.19 15.53 14.21
CA GLN A 43 -5.53 14.93 14.04
C GLN A 43 -5.94 14.66 12.59
N LEU A 44 -5.25 15.24 11.61
CA LEU A 44 -5.48 14.95 10.20
C LEU A 44 -5.05 13.52 9.85
N PHE A 45 -4.04 13.00 10.51
CA PHE A 45 -3.32 11.78 10.14
C PHE A 45 -3.74 10.53 10.92
N THR A 46 -4.85 10.57 11.64
CA THR A 46 -5.29 9.48 12.54
C THR A 46 -5.50 8.14 11.83
N SER A 47 -5.83 8.13 10.55
CA SER A 47 -6.04 6.91 9.76
C SER A 47 -4.97 6.68 8.69
N LEU A 48 -4.04 7.62 8.48
CA LEU A 48 -3.13 7.56 7.33
C LEU A 48 -2.20 6.34 7.35
N SER A 49 -1.68 5.94 8.52
CA SER A 49 -0.85 4.73 8.64
C SER A 49 -1.63 3.49 8.22
N GLU A 50 -2.81 3.29 8.79
CA GLU A 50 -3.68 2.16 8.45
C GLU A 50 -4.10 2.19 6.96
N ASP A 51 -4.35 3.39 6.40
CA ASP A 51 -4.71 3.54 4.99
C ASP A 51 -3.55 3.17 4.06
N ILE A 52 -2.29 3.47 4.42
CA ILE A 52 -1.09 3.06 3.70
C ILE A 52 -0.91 1.55 3.77
N GLU A 53 -1.02 0.96 4.96
CA GLU A 53 -0.91 -0.49 5.16
C GLU A 53 -1.96 -1.23 4.33
N ASN A 54 -3.24 -0.84 4.46
CA ASN A 54 -4.34 -1.44 3.73
C ASN A 54 -4.17 -1.29 2.21
N TYR A 55 -3.64 -0.15 1.74
CA TYR A 55 -3.38 0.07 0.34
C TYR A 55 -2.39 -0.94 -0.24
N LEU A 56 -1.25 -1.12 0.41
CA LEU A 56 -0.20 -2.03 -0.05
C LEU A 56 -0.60 -3.51 0.12
N LEU A 57 -1.27 -3.86 1.23
CA LEU A 57 -1.73 -5.22 1.50
C LEU A 57 -2.85 -5.68 0.57
N ASN A 58 -3.65 -4.76 0.01
CA ASN A 58 -4.81 -5.12 -0.81
C ASN A 58 -4.63 -4.78 -2.30
N THR A 59 -3.48 -4.21 -2.70
CA THR A 59 -3.19 -3.89 -4.09
C THR A 59 -2.37 -5.01 -4.72
N GLN A 60 -2.84 -5.56 -5.83
CA GLN A 60 -2.07 -6.44 -6.69
C GLN A 60 -1.28 -5.60 -7.69
N PHE A 61 0.02 -5.45 -7.46
CA PHE A 61 0.89 -4.63 -8.31
C PHE A 61 1.30 -5.36 -9.58
N SER A 62 1.47 -6.68 -9.52
CA SER A 62 1.86 -7.51 -10.67
C SER A 62 1.28 -8.91 -10.57
N SER A 63 0.84 -9.47 -11.68
CA SER A 63 0.46 -10.88 -11.75
C SER A 63 1.66 -11.82 -11.83
N GLU A 64 2.83 -11.33 -12.22
CA GLU A 64 4.06 -12.12 -12.36
C GLU A 64 4.77 -12.34 -11.01
N ALA A 65 4.42 -11.54 -10.02
CA ALA A 65 5.02 -11.53 -8.69
C ALA A 65 4.10 -12.09 -7.59
N ASN A 66 3.11 -12.91 -7.95
CA ASN A 66 2.11 -13.43 -7.01
C ASN A 66 2.67 -14.34 -5.90
N ASP A 67 3.82 -14.96 -6.15
CA ASP A 67 4.44 -15.89 -5.20
C ASP A 67 5.46 -15.20 -4.26
N LEU A 68 5.57 -13.87 -4.34
CA LEU A 68 6.46 -13.11 -3.47
C LEU A 68 5.85 -12.90 -2.09
N GLU A 69 6.71 -12.93 -1.08
CA GLU A 69 6.39 -12.69 0.33
C GLU A 69 7.19 -11.49 0.84
N ILE A 70 6.75 -10.28 0.52
CA ILE A 70 7.48 -9.05 0.82
C ILE A 70 7.03 -8.47 2.16
N PHE A 71 8.00 -8.19 3.03
CA PHE A 71 7.85 -7.43 4.27
C PHE A 71 8.34 -6.02 4.03
N ILE A 72 7.58 -5.01 4.46
CA ILE A 72 7.98 -3.63 4.29
C ILE A 72 7.61 -2.79 5.51
N THR A 73 8.56 -2.00 5.99
CA THR A 73 8.35 -0.94 6.97
C THR A 73 8.50 0.41 6.28
N ILE A 74 7.50 1.27 6.47
CA ILE A 74 7.45 2.62 5.91
C ILE A 74 7.42 3.60 7.07
N ARG A 75 8.43 4.47 7.16
CA ARG A 75 8.41 5.58 8.10
C ARG A 75 8.22 6.89 7.35
N LEU A 76 7.06 7.50 7.55
CA LEU A 76 6.70 8.79 6.96
C LEU A 76 6.92 9.91 8.00
N VAL A 77 7.89 10.77 7.75
CA VAL A 77 8.20 11.93 8.58
C VAL A 77 7.48 13.14 8.00
N VAL A 78 6.39 13.56 8.62
CA VAL A 78 5.64 14.75 8.18
C VAL A 78 6.33 16.00 8.67
N GLU A 79 6.76 16.85 7.75
CA GLU A 79 7.53 18.06 8.03
C GLU A 79 6.65 19.30 8.23
N ALA A 80 5.64 19.44 7.36
CA ALA A 80 4.74 20.60 7.37
C ALA A 80 3.38 20.28 6.77
N VAL A 81 2.38 21.02 7.22
CA VAL A 81 1.03 21.06 6.65
C VAL A 81 0.71 22.48 6.24
N SER A 82 0.44 22.70 4.97
CA SER A 82 -0.01 23.98 4.42
C SER A 82 -1.50 23.93 4.10
N LYS A 83 -2.27 24.80 4.72
CA LYS A 83 -3.73 24.89 4.52
C LYS A 83 -4.04 26.13 3.69
N ASN A 84 -4.54 25.92 2.49
CA ASN A 84 -5.08 26.96 1.63
C ASN A 84 -6.61 26.88 1.66
N SER A 85 -7.29 27.90 1.12
CA SER A 85 -8.76 27.95 1.11
C SER A 85 -9.43 26.76 0.39
N SER A 86 -8.71 26.07 -0.52
CA SER A 86 -9.24 24.98 -1.33
C SER A 86 -8.64 23.62 -1.04
N GLN A 87 -7.46 23.56 -0.40
CA GLN A 87 -6.71 22.30 -0.27
C GLN A 87 -5.72 22.34 0.88
N THR A 88 -5.56 21.19 1.56
CA THR A 88 -4.47 20.96 2.50
C THR A 88 -3.37 20.18 1.79
N THR A 89 -2.15 20.71 1.79
CA THR A 89 -0.96 20.06 1.22
C THR A 89 -0.04 19.64 2.34
N VAL A 90 0.42 18.40 2.28
CA VAL A 90 1.36 17.80 3.23
C VAL A 90 2.73 17.73 2.58
N SER A 91 3.77 18.14 3.31
CA SER A 91 5.18 17.94 2.95
C SER A 91 5.78 16.90 3.88
N ALA A 92 6.42 15.89 3.32
CA ALA A 92 6.97 14.78 4.07
C ALA A 92 8.27 14.24 3.48
N GLN A 93 8.97 13.45 4.27
CA GLN A 93 10.04 12.54 3.84
C GLN A 93 9.61 11.11 4.17
N ALA A 94 10.06 10.15 3.41
CA ALA A 94 9.77 8.75 3.67
C ALA A 94 11.03 7.90 3.68
N ILE A 95 10.99 6.87 4.52
CA ILE A 95 12.00 5.82 4.60
C ILE A 95 11.26 4.51 4.40
N PHE A 96 11.74 3.71 3.48
CA PHE A 96 11.23 2.37 3.21
C PHE A 96 12.33 1.35 3.51
N SER A 97 11.99 0.26 4.15
CA SER A 97 12.93 -0.81 4.48
C SER A 97 12.21 -2.17 4.52
N ASN A 98 12.90 -3.24 4.09
CA ASN A 98 12.49 -4.61 4.37
C ASN A 98 13.08 -5.16 5.69
N GLU A 99 13.70 -4.28 6.49
CA GLU A 99 14.39 -4.62 7.74
C GLU A 99 15.57 -5.60 7.60
N LEU A 100 15.97 -5.90 6.37
CA LEU A 100 17.10 -6.77 6.06
C LEU A 100 18.22 -5.99 5.38
N ASP A 101 18.15 -5.84 4.08
CA ASP A 101 19.23 -5.31 3.23
C ASP A 101 18.78 -4.19 2.28
N GLN A 102 17.46 -3.96 2.15
CA GLN A 102 16.91 -2.93 1.29
C GLN A 102 16.49 -1.71 2.10
N TYR A 103 16.93 -0.56 1.65
CA TYR A 103 16.65 0.70 2.30
C TYR A 103 16.56 1.83 1.27
N TYR A 104 15.40 2.49 1.20
CA TYR A 104 15.19 3.63 0.31
C TYR A 104 14.83 4.87 1.11
N TYR A 105 15.43 5.98 0.74
CA TYR A 105 15.15 7.27 1.36
C TYR A 105 14.63 8.27 0.33
N ALA A 106 13.44 8.78 0.56
CA ALA A 106 12.76 9.75 -0.29
C ALA A 106 12.62 11.10 0.40
N LYS A 107 13.11 12.15 -0.25
CA LYS A 107 12.96 13.55 0.18
C LYS A 107 11.91 14.26 -0.69
N GLY A 108 11.28 15.28 -0.10
CA GLY A 108 10.49 16.24 -0.84
C GLY A 108 9.15 15.71 -1.37
N LEU A 109 8.59 14.69 -0.72
CA LEU A 109 7.22 14.24 -1.02
C LEU A 109 6.23 15.34 -0.66
N GLN A 110 5.40 15.72 -1.63
CA GLN A 110 4.28 16.63 -1.41
C GLN A 110 2.99 16.03 -1.98
N PHE A 111 1.95 16.02 -1.17
CA PHE A 111 0.66 15.47 -1.59
C PHE A 111 -0.52 16.20 -0.93
N PRO A 112 -1.65 16.32 -1.64
CA PRO A 112 -2.90 16.77 -1.05
C PRO A 112 -3.44 15.69 -0.12
N TYR A 113 -3.93 16.10 1.04
CA TYR A 113 -4.53 15.17 1.99
C TYR A 113 -5.68 15.80 2.76
N SER A 114 -6.73 15.02 2.93
CA SER A 114 -7.88 15.36 3.76
C SER A 114 -8.11 14.27 4.81
N LYS A 115 -8.59 14.65 5.99
CA LYS A 115 -8.84 13.69 7.08
C LYS A 115 -9.75 12.55 6.63
N GLY A 116 -9.29 11.31 6.82
CA GLY A 116 -10.04 10.12 6.45
C GLY A 116 -10.09 9.82 4.94
N GLN A 117 -9.28 10.50 4.15
CA GLN A 117 -9.15 10.21 2.73
C GLN A 117 -8.47 8.84 2.54
N LYS A 118 -9.19 7.92 1.92
CA LYS A 118 -8.66 6.60 1.58
C LYS A 118 -7.73 6.67 0.36
N ILE A 119 -6.76 5.77 0.33
CA ILE A 119 -5.84 5.59 -0.80
C ILE A 119 -6.42 4.48 -1.68
N TYR A 120 -6.53 4.73 -2.98
CA TYR A 120 -7.01 3.75 -3.96
C TYR A 120 -6.03 3.64 -5.11
N TYR A 121 -5.81 2.42 -5.58
CA TYR A 121 -5.12 2.17 -6.83
C TYR A 121 -5.94 2.74 -7.99
N ASN A 122 -5.36 3.66 -8.74
CA ASN A 122 -6.03 4.32 -9.85
C ASN A 122 -5.03 4.60 -10.98
N THR A 123 -5.48 4.51 -12.22
CA THR A 123 -4.72 4.89 -13.41
C THR A 123 -4.48 6.41 -13.52
N SER A 124 -5.30 7.21 -12.82
CA SER A 124 -5.07 8.66 -12.71
C SER A 124 -4.00 8.95 -11.68
N PHE A 125 -3.09 9.86 -12.01
CA PHE A 125 -2.02 10.27 -11.12
C PHE A 125 -2.56 10.82 -9.79
N ASN A 126 -2.16 10.17 -8.70
CA ASN A 126 -2.35 10.65 -7.33
C ASN A 126 -0.98 10.70 -6.66
N PRO A 127 -0.50 11.87 -6.19
CA PRO A 127 0.86 12.01 -5.69
C PRO A 127 1.25 10.99 -4.60
N LEU A 128 0.35 10.73 -3.63
CA LEU A 128 0.64 9.77 -2.56
C LEU A 128 0.59 8.32 -3.06
N ALA A 129 -0.47 7.94 -3.78
CA ALA A 129 -0.60 6.58 -4.31
C ALA A 129 0.54 6.26 -5.29
N SER A 130 0.80 7.14 -6.27
CA SER A 130 1.88 6.93 -7.24
C SER A 130 3.27 6.89 -6.58
N PHE A 131 3.46 7.61 -5.48
CA PHE A 131 4.68 7.53 -4.69
C PHE A 131 4.82 6.16 -4.00
N LEU A 132 3.76 5.64 -3.40
CA LEU A 132 3.74 4.32 -2.79
C LEU A 132 3.95 3.22 -3.84
N ASP A 133 3.30 3.34 -5.01
CA ASP A 133 3.43 2.41 -6.14
C ASP A 133 4.89 2.31 -6.61
N TYR A 134 5.55 3.45 -6.77
CA TYR A 134 6.96 3.47 -7.19
C TYR A 134 7.85 2.64 -6.26
N TYR A 135 7.72 2.80 -4.94
CA TYR A 135 8.52 2.03 -3.99
C TYR A 135 8.06 0.58 -3.89
N ALA A 136 6.76 0.30 -4.03
CA ALA A 136 6.26 -1.07 -4.11
C ALA A 136 6.90 -1.82 -5.29
N PHE A 137 6.94 -1.22 -6.47
CA PHE A 137 7.61 -1.79 -7.63
C PHE A 137 9.12 -1.96 -7.43
N MET A 138 9.78 -1.02 -6.75
CA MET A 138 11.21 -1.15 -6.41
C MET A 138 11.48 -2.37 -5.53
N PHE A 139 10.63 -2.64 -4.52
CA PHE A 139 10.77 -3.84 -3.67
C PHE A 139 10.47 -5.12 -4.44
N ILE A 140 9.42 -5.14 -5.26
CA ILE A 140 9.06 -6.28 -6.11
C ILE A 140 10.21 -6.60 -7.08
N ALA A 141 10.73 -5.59 -7.79
CA ALA A 141 11.85 -5.77 -8.71
C ALA A 141 13.10 -6.30 -8.02
N SER A 142 13.45 -5.73 -6.87
CA SER A 142 14.59 -6.18 -6.08
C SER A 142 14.44 -7.62 -5.60
N GLU A 143 13.24 -8.01 -5.16
CA GLU A 143 12.97 -9.38 -4.72
C GLU A 143 13.08 -10.36 -5.89
N LEU A 144 12.52 -10.03 -7.05
CA LEU A 144 12.64 -10.85 -8.27
C LEU A 144 14.08 -11.02 -8.74
N ASP A 145 14.93 -10.00 -8.57
CA ASP A 145 16.36 -10.08 -8.89
C ASP A 145 17.12 -11.05 -7.97
N THR A 146 16.61 -11.34 -6.78
CA THR A 146 17.19 -12.39 -5.91
C THR A 146 16.90 -13.81 -6.41
N TRP A 147 15.79 -13.99 -7.14
CA TRP A 147 15.34 -15.30 -7.64
C TRP A 147 15.93 -15.64 -9.00
N SER A 148 16.13 -14.65 -9.86
CA SER A 148 16.66 -14.86 -11.20
C SER A 148 17.48 -13.65 -11.70
N TYR A 149 18.48 -13.92 -12.53
CA TYR A 149 19.26 -12.84 -13.15
C TYR A 149 18.37 -11.89 -13.93
N MET A 150 18.38 -10.60 -13.57
CA MET A 150 17.52 -9.56 -14.14
C MET A 150 16.00 -9.86 -14.03
N GLY A 151 15.57 -10.58 -13.00
CA GLY A 151 14.16 -10.92 -12.78
C GLY A 151 13.25 -9.71 -12.63
N GLY A 152 13.77 -8.63 -12.04
CA GLY A 152 13.06 -7.36 -11.87
C GLY A 152 13.08 -6.41 -13.07
N SER A 153 13.72 -6.76 -14.18
CA SER A 153 13.92 -5.85 -15.32
C SER A 153 12.66 -5.46 -16.10
N SER A 154 11.52 -6.09 -15.79
CA SER A 154 10.20 -5.75 -16.37
C SER A 154 9.47 -4.64 -15.62
N PHE A 155 10.01 -4.17 -14.47
CA PHE A 155 9.42 -3.17 -13.57
C PHE A 155 10.07 -1.79 -13.62
#